data_b8ea3e143f0d1abcde8d847965870533
#
_entry.id   b8ea3e143f0d1abcde8d847965870533
#
_cell.length_a   1.000
_cell.length_b   1.000
_cell.length_c   1.000
_cell.angle_alpha   90.00
_cell.angle_beta   90.00
_cell.angle_gamma   90.00
#
_symmetry.space_group_name_H-M   'P 1'
#
loop_
_entity.id
_entity.type
_entity.pdbx_description
1 polymer ?
#
loop_
_entity_poly.entity_id
_entity_poly.type
_entity_poly.pdbx_seq_one_letter_code
_entity_poly.pdbx_strand_id
1 'polypeptide(L)'
;TLGPLRLHRSQARAGDWIVVSGAHGLSRLGLALLLEESSLQSVTLPEALKEQAIQQHQRPQPRLDALRSLVMSKPGGLPWRAGGTDSSDGLLQAIDCLCRSSGCGAVLDTTKLPRAGGWPEGPLWQRWCLSGGEDFELVVALPEPWAKAWIDAQPSCRQVGVITDQAKAIVWSHDNAPVVAEGFAHYGAT
;
A
#
# COMPACT_ATOMS: atom_id res chain seq x y z
N THR A 1 -13.51 13.02 -4.65
CA THR A 1 -13.90 13.44 -3.28
C THR A 1 -15.27 12.90 -2.92
N LEU A 2 -15.44 12.42 -1.69
CA LEU A 2 -16.72 12.09 -1.11
C LEU A 2 -16.97 13.04 0.06
N GLY A 3 -18.04 13.84 -0.01
CA GLY A 3 -18.35 14.81 1.05
C GLY A 3 -17.20 15.81 1.27
N PRO A 4 -16.88 16.16 2.52
CA PRO A 4 -15.83 17.11 2.87
C PRO A 4 -14.41 16.52 2.79
N LEU A 5 -14.25 15.20 2.67
CA LEU A 5 -12.94 14.58 2.59
C LEU A 5 -12.29 14.81 1.23
N ARG A 6 -11.07 15.32 1.28
CA ARG A 6 -10.16 15.38 0.13
C ARG A 6 -8.86 14.68 0.51
N LEU A 7 -8.50 13.64 -0.22
CA LEU A 7 -7.20 12.99 -0.07
C LEU A 7 -6.13 13.81 -0.80
N HIS A 8 -5.16 14.30 -0.06
CA HIS A 8 -4.02 15.02 -0.59
C HIS A 8 -2.72 14.39 -0.09
N ARG A 9 -1.74 14.25 -0.96
CA ARG A 9 -0.42 13.71 -0.60
C ARG A 9 0.28 14.51 0.50
N SER A 10 -0.03 15.82 0.64
CA SER A 10 0.62 16.74 1.58
C SER A 10 -0.08 16.84 2.95
N GLN A 11 -0.97 15.91 3.30
CA GLN A 11 -1.74 15.97 4.54
C GLN A 11 -1.33 14.92 5.59
N ALA A 12 -0.29 14.13 5.35
CA ALA A 12 0.26 13.22 6.34
C ALA A 12 0.98 14.00 7.46
N ARG A 13 0.91 13.50 8.69
CA ARG A 13 1.57 14.09 9.87
C ARG A 13 2.22 12.99 10.70
N ALA A 14 3.30 13.32 11.39
CA ALA A 14 3.94 12.41 12.34
C ALA A 14 2.92 11.87 13.34
N GLY A 15 2.97 10.55 13.59
CA GLY A 15 2.02 9.81 14.40
C GLY A 15 0.80 9.27 13.64
N ASP A 16 0.56 9.68 12.39
CA ASP A 16 -0.48 9.06 11.57
C ASP A 16 -0.13 7.60 11.25
N TRP A 17 -1.12 6.73 11.29
CA TRP A 17 -0.98 5.37 10.80
C TRP A 17 -1.07 5.34 9.28
N ILE A 18 -0.18 4.56 8.66
CA ILE A 18 -0.26 4.27 7.23
C ILE A 18 -1.14 3.04 7.06
N VAL A 19 -2.29 3.24 6.43
CA VAL A 19 -3.28 2.18 6.17
C VAL A 19 -3.46 2.02 4.68
N VAL A 20 -3.48 0.77 4.22
CA VAL A 20 -3.76 0.41 2.83
C VAL A 20 -5.10 -0.29 2.71
N SER A 21 -5.79 -0.13 1.60
CA SER A 21 -7.15 -0.66 1.40
C SER A 21 -7.21 -2.14 1.00
N GLY A 22 -6.08 -2.73 0.59
CA GLY A 22 -6.04 -4.13 0.16
C GLY A 22 -4.64 -4.67 -0.05
N ALA A 23 -4.56 -5.88 -0.62
CA ALA A 23 -3.31 -6.58 -0.89
C ALA A 23 -2.53 -5.91 -2.02
N HIS A 24 -1.20 -6.00 -1.96
CA HIS A 24 -0.29 -5.46 -2.96
C HIS A 24 0.59 -6.54 -3.60
N GLY A 25 1.01 -6.29 -4.82
CA GLY A 25 1.81 -7.19 -5.65
C GLY A 25 0.96 -8.17 -6.47
N LEU A 26 -0.36 -8.17 -6.31
CA LEU A 26 -1.24 -9.07 -7.06
C LEU A 26 -1.20 -8.80 -8.55
N SER A 27 -1.23 -7.54 -8.99
CA SER A 27 -1.12 -7.22 -10.43
C SER A 27 0.22 -7.68 -10.99
N ARG A 28 1.32 -7.48 -10.26
CA ARG A 28 2.65 -7.95 -10.68
C ARG A 28 2.73 -9.50 -10.79
N LEU A 29 2.12 -10.21 -9.84
CA LEU A 29 2.01 -11.67 -9.91
C LEU A 29 1.16 -12.10 -11.11
N GLY A 30 0.03 -11.44 -11.35
CA GLY A 30 -0.83 -11.72 -12.49
C GLY A 30 -0.11 -11.58 -13.82
N LEU A 31 0.67 -10.49 -13.98
CA LEU A 31 1.52 -10.29 -15.15
C LEU A 31 2.55 -11.41 -15.31
N ALA A 32 3.25 -11.79 -14.22
CA ALA A 32 4.25 -12.85 -14.26
C ALA A 32 3.66 -14.22 -14.65
N LEU A 33 2.44 -14.52 -14.17
CA LEU A 33 1.71 -15.72 -14.55
C LEU A 33 1.34 -15.73 -16.04
N LEU A 34 0.82 -14.61 -16.54
CA LEU A 34 0.43 -14.48 -17.95
C LEU A 34 1.61 -14.53 -18.92
N LEU A 35 2.78 -14.06 -18.49
CA LEU A 35 4.02 -14.09 -19.25
C LEU A 35 4.84 -15.37 -19.02
N GLU A 36 4.37 -16.30 -18.19
CA GLU A 36 5.08 -17.54 -17.84
C GLU A 36 6.52 -17.29 -17.37
N GLU A 37 6.72 -16.26 -16.55
CA GLU A 37 8.06 -15.85 -16.12
C GLU A 37 8.81 -16.99 -15.42
N SER A 38 10.09 -17.12 -15.72
CA SER A 38 10.97 -18.16 -15.16
C SER A 38 11.09 -18.09 -13.63
N SER A 39 10.86 -16.92 -13.03
CA SER A 39 10.82 -16.72 -11.58
C SER A 39 9.74 -17.54 -10.86
N LEU A 40 8.74 -18.04 -11.59
CA LEU A 40 7.64 -18.84 -11.04
C LEU A 40 7.80 -20.35 -11.25
N GLN A 41 8.78 -20.82 -12.06
CA GLN A 41 8.92 -22.24 -12.46
C GLN A 41 9.10 -23.20 -11.28
N SER A 42 9.70 -22.76 -10.18
CA SER A 42 9.96 -23.59 -8.99
C SER A 42 9.01 -23.31 -7.83
N VAL A 43 7.98 -22.49 -8.04
CA VAL A 43 7.08 -22.03 -6.97
C VAL A 43 5.70 -22.65 -7.14
N THR A 44 5.24 -23.35 -6.09
CA THR A 44 3.85 -23.82 -6.04
C THR A 44 2.97 -22.75 -5.41
N LEU A 45 2.02 -22.24 -6.19
CA LEU A 45 1.06 -21.23 -5.74
C LEU A 45 -0.33 -21.83 -5.59
N PRO A 46 -1.10 -21.44 -4.56
CA PRO A 46 -2.51 -21.79 -4.47
C PRO A 46 -3.29 -21.31 -5.70
N GLU A 47 -4.20 -22.12 -6.22
CA GLU A 47 -4.98 -21.77 -7.41
C GLU A 47 -5.79 -20.50 -7.21
N ALA A 48 -6.43 -20.34 -6.04
CA ALA A 48 -7.16 -19.13 -5.68
C ALA A 48 -6.30 -17.85 -5.73
N LEU A 49 -5.02 -17.94 -5.36
CA LEU A 49 -4.09 -16.80 -5.47
C LEU A 49 -3.76 -16.47 -6.92
N LYS A 50 -3.57 -17.49 -7.78
CA LYS A 50 -3.31 -17.28 -9.21
C LYS A 50 -4.50 -16.61 -9.89
N GLU A 51 -5.70 -17.13 -9.67
CA GLU A 51 -6.93 -16.55 -10.22
C GLU A 51 -7.11 -15.10 -9.77
N GLN A 52 -6.95 -14.82 -8.47
CA GLN A 52 -7.03 -13.48 -7.92
C GLN A 52 -6.00 -12.54 -8.55
N ALA A 53 -4.76 -12.99 -8.71
CA ALA A 53 -3.67 -12.19 -9.30
C ALA A 53 -3.94 -11.86 -10.77
N ILE A 54 -4.34 -12.85 -11.58
CA ILE A 54 -4.69 -12.64 -12.99
C ILE A 54 -5.88 -11.69 -13.12
N GLN A 55 -6.91 -11.87 -12.28
CA GLN A 55 -8.07 -10.98 -12.27
C GLN A 55 -7.69 -9.55 -11.91
N GLN A 56 -6.85 -9.35 -10.89
CA GLN A 56 -6.39 -8.03 -10.47
C GLN A 56 -5.62 -7.33 -11.60
N HIS A 57 -4.75 -8.05 -12.31
CA HIS A 57 -3.98 -7.49 -13.42
C HIS A 57 -4.86 -7.14 -14.62
N GLN A 58 -5.74 -8.04 -15.03
CA GLN A 58 -6.56 -7.85 -16.23
C GLN A 58 -7.75 -6.90 -16.03
N ARG A 59 -8.27 -6.79 -14.81
CA ARG A 59 -9.48 -6.04 -14.47
C ARG A 59 -9.35 -5.34 -13.12
N PRO A 60 -8.42 -4.39 -12.97
CA PRO A 60 -8.24 -3.67 -11.72
C PRO A 60 -9.55 -2.95 -11.33
N GLN A 61 -9.91 -3.03 -10.06
CA GLN A 61 -11.13 -2.42 -9.54
C GLN A 61 -10.80 -1.16 -8.76
N PRO A 62 -11.38 0.00 -9.10
CA PRO A 62 -11.20 1.21 -8.31
C PRO A 62 -11.84 1.04 -6.93
N ARG A 63 -11.07 1.35 -5.87
CA ARG A 63 -11.47 1.12 -4.46
C ARG A 63 -12.45 2.18 -3.95
N LEU A 64 -13.56 2.36 -4.66
CA LEU A 64 -14.65 3.25 -4.24
C LEU A 64 -15.39 2.73 -3.01
N ASP A 65 -15.41 1.42 -2.79
CA ASP A 65 -15.89 0.76 -1.59
C ASP A 65 -15.10 1.21 -0.36
N ALA A 66 -13.77 1.09 -0.43
CA ALA A 66 -12.87 1.49 0.64
C ALA A 66 -12.90 3.01 0.90
N LEU A 67 -13.02 3.83 -0.15
CA LEU A 67 -13.17 5.28 0.00
C LEU A 67 -14.48 5.65 0.71
N ARG A 68 -15.59 4.99 0.39
CA ARG A 68 -16.87 5.20 1.10
C ARG A 68 -16.76 4.78 2.56
N SER A 69 -16.20 3.60 2.81
CA SER A 69 -15.96 3.10 4.17
C SER A 69 -15.09 4.05 4.98
N LEU A 70 -14.01 4.59 4.38
CA LEU A 70 -13.15 5.60 5.02
C LEU A 70 -13.92 6.83 5.47
N VAL A 71 -14.80 7.36 4.61
CA VAL A 71 -15.62 8.54 4.95
C VAL A 71 -16.61 8.21 6.07
N MET A 72 -17.27 7.07 6.01
CA MET A 72 -18.31 6.67 6.96
C MET A 72 -17.75 6.28 8.33
N SER A 73 -16.52 5.76 8.38
CA SER A 73 -15.87 5.33 9.62
C SER A 73 -15.21 6.46 10.41
N LYS A 74 -15.23 7.70 9.88
CA LYS A 74 -14.58 8.83 10.56
C LYS A 74 -15.22 9.11 11.92
N PRO A 75 -14.46 9.03 13.04
CA PRO A 75 -14.97 9.36 14.36
C PRO A 75 -15.42 10.82 14.47
N GLY A 76 -16.47 11.07 15.25
CA GLY A 76 -16.88 12.43 15.61
C GLY A 76 -15.75 13.20 16.28
N GLY A 77 -15.71 14.52 16.09
CA GLY A 77 -14.71 15.39 16.71
C GLY A 77 -13.34 15.43 16.03
N LEU A 78 -12.99 14.45 15.17
CA LEU A 78 -11.75 14.51 14.39
C LEU A 78 -11.91 15.45 13.17
N PRO A 79 -10.82 16.14 12.77
CA PRO A 79 -10.83 16.93 11.56
C PRO A 79 -10.91 16.03 10.31
N TRP A 80 -11.44 16.57 9.21
CA TRP A 80 -11.42 15.95 7.89
C TRP A 80 -10.02 16.09 7.24
N ARG A 81 -9.03 15.43 7.84
CA ARG A 81 -7.65 15.43 7.39
C ARG A 81 -7.14 14.02 7.17
N ALA A 82 -6.73 13.72 5.96
CA ALA A 82 -6.08 12.48 5.58
C ALA A 82 -5.03 12.76 4.51
N GLY A 83 -3.82 12.27 4.68
CA GLY A 83 -2.86 12.12 3.60
C GLY A 83 -3.28 10.94 2.74
N GLY A 84 -3.25 11.03 1.40
CA GLY A 84 -3.67 9.89 0.62
C GLY A 84 -3.29 9.96 -0.86
N THR A 85 -3.07 8.78 -1.42
CA THR A 85 -2.82 8.52 -2.85
C THR A 85 -3.26 7.10 -3.19
N ASP A 86 -3.23 6.73 -4.45
CA ASP A 86 -3.31 5.36 -4.94
C ASP A 86 -1.91 4.73 -5.06
N SER A 87 -1.86 3.41 -5.24
CA SER A 87 -0.62 2.64 -5.41
C SER A 87 -0.39 2.18 -6.86
N SER A 88 -0.72 3.02 -7.85
CA SER A 88 -0.49 2.73 -9.27
C SER A 88 0.96 2.36 -9.58
N ASP A 89 1.92 3.05 -8.96
CA ASP A 89 3.36 2.83 -9.13
C ASP A 89 3.98 1.95 -8.02
N GLY A 90 3.15 1.30 -7.21
CA GLY A 90 3.54 0.44 -6.10
C GLY A 90 3.42 1.10 -4.73
N LEU A 91 3.38 0.25 -3.71
CA LEU A 91 3.18 0.65 -2.31
C LEU A 91 4.27 1.60 -1.80
N LEU A 92 5.54 1.23 -2.02
CA LEU A 92 6.66 2.04 -1.54
C LEU A 92 6.69 3.42 -2.20
N GLN A 93 6.41 3.49 -3.50
CA GLN A 93 6.34 4.76 -4.23
C GLN A 93 5.18 5.64 -3.72
N ALA A 94 4.03 5.04 -3.42
CA ALA A 94 2.90 5.75 -2.83
C ALA A 94 3.25 6.35 -1.45
N ILE A 95 3.92 5.58 -0.59
CA ILE A 95 4.38 6.05 0.73
C ILE A 95 5.45 7.14 0.58
N ASP A 96 6.40 6.99 -0.34
CA ASP A 96 7.42 8.00 -0.62
C ASP A 96 6.80 9.32 -1.10
N CYS A 97 5.81 9.25 -1.99
CA CYS A 97 5.06 10.42 -2.42
C CYS A 97 4.35 11.15 -1.26
N LEU A 98 3.73 10.40 -0.33
CA LEU A 98 3.12 10.97 0.87
C LEU A 98 4.17 11.63 1.77
N CYS A 99 5.29 10.95 2.02
CA CYS A 99 6.37 11.45 2.86
C CYS A 99 7.00 12.72 2.29
N ARG A 100 7.37 12.70 1.01
CA ARG A 100 7.96 13.88 0.33
C ARG A 100 7.01 15.07 0.30
N SER A 101 5.74 14.83 -0.06
CA SER A 101 4.75 15.91 -0.16
C SER A 101 4.38 16.51 1.19
N SER A 102 4.54 15.75 2.28
CA SER A 102 4.21 16.18 3.65
C SER A 102 5.44 16.62 4.46
N GLY A 103 6.65 16.48 3.92
CA GLY A 103 7.91 16.80 4.64
C GLY A 103 8.20 15.85 5.83
N CYS A 104 7.80 14.60 5.73
CA CYS A 104 7.91 13.60 6.80
C CYS A 104 8.64 12.33 6.32
N GLY A 105 8.71 11.31 7.17
CA GLY A 105 9.19 9.97 6.87
C GLY A 105 8.21 8.90 7.32
N ALA A 106 8.61 7.64 7.25
CA ALA A 106 7.79 6.51 7.65
C ALA A 106 8.62 5.38 8.25
N VAL A 107 8.00 4.66 9.19
CA VAL A 107 8.50 3.38 9.70
C VAL A 107 7.51 2.29 9.28
N LEU A 108 7.99 1.28 8.56
CA LEU A 108 7.19 0.16 8.06
C LEU A 108 7.49 -1.12 8.84
N ASP A 109 6.48 -1.97 8.95
CA ASP A 109 6.58 -3.27 9.62
C ASP A 109 6.50 -4.39 8.57
N THR A 110 7.57 -5.17 8.42
CA THR A 110 7.63 -6.29 7.46
C THR A 110 6.56 -7.33 7.69
N THR A 111 6.13 -7.52 8.95
CA THR A 111 5.09 -8.50 9.32
C THR A 111 3.69 -8.03 8.95
N LYS A 112 3.52 -6.72 8.74
CA LYS A 112 2.26 -6.08 8.38
C LYS A 112 2.13 -5.74 6.90
N LEU A 113 3.08 -6.16 6.06
CA LEU A 113 2.96 -5.96 4.63
C LEU A 113 1.63 -6.55 4.11
N PRO A 114 0.93 -5.86 3.22
CA PRO A 114 -0.42 -6.22 2.80
C PRO A 114 -0.40 -7.34 1.76
N ARG A 115 -0.08 -8.54 2.20
CA ARG A 115 0.01 -9.74 1.37
C ARG A 115 -1.35 -10.42 1.24
N ALA A 116 -1.64 -10.97 0.07
CA ALA A 116 -2.82 -11.81 -0.15
C ALA A 116 -2.68 -13.16 0.57
N GLY A 117 -3.80 -13.86 0.77
CA GLY A 117 -3.77 -15.21 1.33
C GLY A 117 -2.96 -16.19 0.45
N GLY A 118 -2.05 -16.93 1.05
CA GLY A 118 -1.15 -17.84 0.33
C GLY A 118 0.01 -17.16 -0.40
N TRP A 119 0.23 -15.86 -0.16
CA TRP A 119 1.38 -15.14 -0.71
C TRP A 119 2.69 -15.76 -0.20
N PRO A 120 3.64 -16.12 -1.08
CA PRO A 120 4.89 -16.74 -0.65
C PRO A 120 5.78 -15.78 0.14
N GLU A 121 6.76 -16.35 0.84
CA GLU A 121 7.78 -15.60 1.56
C GLU A 121 9.06 -15.48 0.72
N GLY A 122 9.89 -14.51 1.08
CA GLY A 122 11.21 -14.29 0.50
C GLY A 122 11.36 -12.94 -0.22
N PRO A 123 12.61 -12.60 -0.60
CA PRO A 123 12.96 -11.27 -1.11
C PRO A 123 12.21 -10.88 -2.40
N LEU A 124 12.00 -11.81 -3.32
CA LEU A 124 11.24 -11.58 -4.55
C LEU A 124 9.81 -11.13 -4.24
N TRP A 125 9.15 -11.85 -3.34
CA TRP A 125 7.75 -11.64 -2.99
C TRP A 125 7.55 -10.36 -2.18
N GLN A 126 8.50 -10.05 -1.30
CA GLN A 126 8.52 -8.77 -0.60
C GLN A 126 8.69 -7.60 -1.57
N ARG A 127 9.61 -7.72 -2.53
CA ARG A 127 9.82 -6.71 -3.59
C ARG A 127 8.56 -6.51 -4.43
N TRP A 128 7.87 -7.58 -4.85
CA TRP A 128 6.63 -7.47 -5.60
C TRP A 128 5.51 -6.79 -4.81
N CYS A 129 5.38 -7.09 -3.52
CA CYS A 129 4.44 -6.42 -2.65
C CYS A 129 4.74 -4.90 -2.50
N LEU A 130 6.02 -4.52 -2.44
CA LEU A 130 6.43 -3.12 -2.27
C LEU A 130 6.40 -2.31 -3.57
N SER A 131 6.78 -2.93 -4.70
CA SER A 131 7.07 -2.21 -5.95
C SER A 131 6.36 -2.79 -7.17
N GLY A 132 5.42 -3.71 -7.00
CA GLY A 132 4.74 -4.37 -8.11
C GLY A 132 3.97 -3.42 -9.03
N GLY A 133 3.39 -2.40 -8.46
CA GLY A 133 2.54 -1.43 -9.17
C GLY A 133 1.20 -2.01 -9.64
N GLU A 134 0.36 -1.14 -10.19
CA GLU A 134 -0.93 -1.45 -10.82
C GLU A 134 -1.95 -2.21 -9.93
N ASP A 135 -1.75 -2.19 -8.61
CA ASP A 135 -2.75 -2.72 -7.68
C ASP A 135 -3.90 -1.74 -7.43
N PHE A 136 -3.68 -0.44 -7.66
CA PHE A 136 -4.65 0.65 -7.54
C PHE A 136 -5.37 0.71 -6.19
N GLU A 137 -4.72 0.25 -5.15
CA GLU A 137 -5.21 0.34 -3.78
C GLU A 137 -5.02 1.77 -3.22
N LEU A 138 -5.83 2.14 -2.23
CA LEU A 138 -5.63 3.39 -1.50
C LEU A 138 -4.53 3.21 -0.45
N VAL A 139 -3.62 4.18 -0.40
CA VAL A 139 -2.60 4.31 0.64
C VAL A 139 -2.87 5.60 1.39
N VAL A 140 -3.24 5.51 2.67
CA VAL A 140 -3.78 6.64 3.43
C VAL A 140 -3.06 6.79 4.76
N ALA A 141 -2.64 8.00 5.09
CA ALA A 141 -2.11 8.40 6.40
C ALA A 141 -3.22 9.06 7.22
N LEU A 142 -3.56 8.47 8.36
CA LEU A 142 -4.69 8.87 9.20
C LEU A 142 -4.30 9.00 10.66
N PRO A 143 -4.95 9.90 11.44
CA PRO A 143 -4.93 9.82 12.88
C PRO A 143 -5.33 8.41 13.37
N GLU A 144 -4.63 7.89 14.37
CA GLU A 144 -4.83 6.52 14.87
C GLU A 144 -6.29 6.14 15.13
N PRO A 145 -7.14 6.97 15.79
CA PRO A 145 -8.54 6.60 16.04
C PRO A 145 -9.34 6.41 14.74
N TRP A 146 -9.06 7.20 13.70
CA TRP A 146 -9.73 7.04 12.41
C TRP A 146 -9.19 5.82 11.65
N ALA A 147 -7.87 5.60 11.69
CA ALA A 147 -7.25 4.43 11.09
C ALA A 147 -7.84 3.12 11.65
N LYS A 148 -7.98 3.01 12.99
CA LYS A 148 -8.63 1.88 13.65
C LYS A 148 -10.07 1.69 13.20
N ALA A 149 -10.88 2.75 13.24
CA ALA A 149 -12.27 2.70 12.83
C ALA A 149 -12.43 2.28 11.36
N TRP A 150 -11.52 2.70 10.49
CA TRP A 150 -11.55 2.29 9.08
C TRP A 150 -11.15 0.83 8.89
N ILE A 151 -10.11 0.35 9.59
CA ILE A 151 -9.70 -1.08 9.56
C ILE A 151 -10.83 -1.98 10.06
N ASP A 152 -11.54 -1.57 11.14
CA ASP A 152 -12.67 -2.32 11.69
C ASP A 152 -13.86 -2.37 10.70
N ALA A 153 -14.10 -1.27 9.97
CA ALA A 153 -15.20 -1.17 9.01
C ALA A 153 -14.91 -1.79 7.65
N GLN A 154 -13.63 -2.01 7.30
CA GLN A 154 -13.18 -2.50 6.00
C GLN A 154 -12.16 -3.65 6.18
N PRO A 155 -12.59 -4.91 6.18
CA PRO A 155 -11.72 -6.07 6.50
C PRO A 155 -10.49 -6.24 5.59
N SER A 156 -10.49 -5.67 4.39
CA SER A 156 -9.33 -5.67 3.50
C SER A 156 -8.26 -4.66 3.89
N CYS A 157 -8.59 -3.67 4.73
CA CYS A 157 -7.66 -2.63 5.16
C CYS A 157 -6.65 -3.18 6.17
N ARG A 158 -5.41 -2.72 6.08
CA ARG A 158 -4.31 -3.08 7.00
C ARG A 158 -3.44 -1.88 7.31
N GLN A 159 -3.03 -1.75 8.56
CA GLN A 159 -1.94 -0.87 8.95
C GLN A 159 -0.61 -1.50 8.50
N VAL A 160 0.21 -0.75 7.79
CA VAL A 160 1.54 -1.20 7.31
C VAL A 160 2.69 -0.46 7.98
N GLY A 161 2.42 0.65 8.64
CA GLY A 161 3.44 1.46 9.28
C GLY A 161 2.87 2.72 9.95
N VAL A 162 3.78 3.64 10.29
CA VAL A 162 3.47 4.92 10.94
C VAL A 162 4.30 6.03 10.29
N ILE A 163 3.72 7.21 10.14
CA ILE A 163 4.41 8.43 9.68
C ILE A 163 5.27 8.99 10.82
N THR A 164 6.50 9.40 10.50
CA THR A 164 7.45 10.00 11.44
C THR A 164 7.82 11.43 11.02
N ASP A 165 8.48 12.15 11.92
CA ASP A 165 9.01 13.50 11.67
C ASP A 165 10.37 13.50 10.97
N GLN A 166 10.99 12.32 10.78
CA GLN A 166 12.26 12.17 10.08
C GLN A 166 12.07 12.31 8.57
N ALA A 167 12.18 13.53 8.07
CA ALA A 167 11.94 13.83 6.66
C ALA A 167 12.71 12.90 5.70
N LYS A 168 11.99 12.37 4.72
CA LYS A 168 12.51 11.51 3.63
C LYS A 168 13.08 10.14 4.04
N ALA A 169 13.01 9.74 5.30
CA ALA A 169 13.44 8.42 5.73
C ALA A 169 12.25 7.45 5.73
N ILE A 170 12.32 6.40 4.94
CA ILE A 170 11.42 5.25 5.03
C ILE A 170 12.26 4.07 5.47
N VAL A 171 12.00 3.58 6.68
CA VAL A 171 12.83 2.56 7.33
C VAL A 171 11.99 1.40 7.86
N TRP A 172 12.62 0.27 8.09
CA TRP A 172 12.01 -0.86 8.75
C TRP A 172 11.97 -0.69 10.28
N SER A 173 10.91 -1.14 10.92
CA SER A 173 10.72 -1.02 12.37
C SER A 173 11.67 -1.89 13.20
N HIS A 174 12.21 -2.97 12.63
CA HIS A 174 13.00 -3.95 13.37
C HIS A 174 14.50 -3.60 13.45
N ASP A 175 15.03 -2.85 12.50
CA ASP A 175 16.49 -2.55 12.43
C ASP A 175 16.81 -1.11 11.98
N ASN A 176 15.80 -0.30 11.68
CA ASN A 176 15.92 1.03 11.09
C ASN A 176 16.69 1.07 9.75
N ALA A 177 16.85 -0.07 9.07
CA ALA A 177 17.42 -0.11 7.74
C ALA A 177 16.50 0.58 6.74
N PRO A 178 17.02 1.27 5.72
CA PRO A 178 16.22 1.85 4.67
C PRO A 178 15.36 0.79 3.97
N VAL A 179 14.10 1.11 3.73
CA VAL A 179 13.25 0.29 2.87
C VAL A 179 13.66 0.55 1.44
N VAL A 180 14.37 -0.41 0.84
CA VAL A 180 14.80 -0.34 -0.55
C VAL A 180 13.98 -1.34 -1.36
N ALA A 181 13.36 -0.87 -2.43
CA ALA A 181 12.79 -1.72 -3.45
C ALA A 181 13.11 -1.06 -4.80
N GLU A 182 13.63 -1.84 -5.72
CA GLU A 182 13.81 -1.38 -7.09
C GLU A 182 12.43 -1.13 -7.69
N GLY A 183 12.04 0.13 -7.74
CA GLY A 183 10.77 0.56 -8.33
C GLY A 183 10.83 0.49 -9.86
N PHE A 184 9.66 0.46 -10.48
CA PHE A 184 9.53 0.67 -11.92
C PHE A 184 9.95 2.11 -12.25
N ALA A 185 11.05 2.28 -12.96
CA ALA A 185 11.47 3.59 -13.47
C ALA A 185 10.87 3.77 -14.86
N HIS A 186 9.98 4.73 -15.05
CA HIS A 186 9.43 5.09 -16.37
C HIS A 186 10.48 5.60 -17.34
N TYR A 187 11.64 6.05 -16.84
CA TYR A 187 12.79 6.46 -17.62
C TYR A 187 14.05 5.94 -16.93
N GLY A 188 14.87 5.17 -17.63
CA GLY A 188 16.16 4.73 -17.13
C GLY A 188 16.97 5.96 -16.70
N ALA A 189 17.51 5.92 -15.49
CA ALA A 189 18.50 6.90 -15.08
C ALA A 189 19.71 6.78 -16.00
N THR A 190 19.93 7.80 -16.83
CA THR A 190 21.18 8.01 -17.58
C THR A 190 22.27 8.46 -16.62
#